data_78341f7b6e1c92f0e3d6720b824561b0
#
_entry.id   78341f7b6e1c92f0e3d6720b824561b0
#
_cell.length_a   1.000
_cell.length_b   1.000
_cell.length_c   1.000
_cell.angle_alpha   90.00
_cell.angle_beta   90.00
_cell.angle_gamma   90.00
#
_symmetry.space_group_name_H-M   'P 1'
#
loop_
_entity.id
_entity.type
_entity.pdbx_description
1 polymer ?
#
loop_
_entity_poly.entity_id
_entity_poly.type
_entity_poly.pdbx_seq_one_letter_code
_entity_poly.pdbx_strand_id
1 'polypeptide(L)'
;MNNSGPLQTFTVCLRYFTDLTRSYSLFSYTTRARDNEILLFKDKPGELSLYVGGELVTFKVPENKGTSAGWEHVCASWESATGIAELWVNGSPLPRKGLKKGYSVSDQGVLVLGQEQDTPGGRFDAKQSFVGEIADVYMWDRATPIAAMQAANDDSQLPPSIVGWGSLQYQIKGYVVLKPTLA
;
A
#
# COMPACT_ATOMS: atom_id res chain seq x y z
N MET A 1 -8.98 11.31 5.99
CA MET A 1 -7.61 11.67 6.44
C MET A 1 -7.69 13.00 7.17
N ASN A 2 -6.98 13.14 8.28
CA ASN A 2 -6.91 14.44 8.96
C ASN A 2 -6.09 15.41 8.11
N ASN A 3 -6.66 16.59 7.86
CA ASN A 3 -6.08 17.65 7.01
C ASN A 3 -4.78 18.21 7.60
N SER A 4 -3.66 17.53 7.35
CA SER A 4 -2.33 18.02 7.71
C SER A 4 -1.58 18.69 6.53
N GLY A 5 -2.26 18.84 5.39
CA GLY A 5 -1.70 19.36 4.14
C GLY A 5 -1.06 18.30 3.26
N PRO A 6 -0.52 18.69 2.09
CA PRO A 6 0.12 17.77 1.15
C PRO A 6 1.27 16.99 1.78
N LEU A 7 1.42 15.72 1.37
CA LEU A 7 2.44 14.83 1.89
C LEU A 7 3.76 14.98 1.12
N GLN A 8 4.85 15.20 1.85
CA GLN A 8 6.21 15.19 1.34
C GLN A 8 6.89 13.84 1.51
N THR A 9 6.36 13.03 2.40
CA THR A 9 6.80 11.67 2.70
C THR A 9 5.60 10.82 3.04
N PHE A 10 5.68 9.53 2.77
CA PHE A 10 4.72 8.57 3.28
C PHE A 10 5.33 7.18 3.44
N THR A 11 4.68 6.38 4.25
CA THR A 11 4.89 4.93 4.34
C THR A 11 3.54 4.25 4.37
N VAL A 12 3.39 3.20 3.56
CA VAL A 12 2.20 2.33 3.52
C VAL A 12 2.64 0.90 3.81
N CYS A 13 1.99 0.26 4.77
CA CYS A 13 2.20 -1.15 5.07
C CYS A 13 0.89 -1.91 5.02
N LEU A 14 0.93 -3.15 4.58
CA LEU A 14 -0.20 -4.08 4.67
C LEU A 14 0.26 -5.53 4.60
N ARG A 15 -0.63 -6.44 5.01
CA ARG A 15 -0.50 -7.88 4.81
C ARG A 15 -1.57 -8.33 3.84
N TYR A 16 -1.21 -9.27 2.97
CA TYR A 16 -2.17 -9.87 2.05
C TYR A 16 -1.89 -11.35 1.84
N PHE A 17 -2.95 -12.08 1.49
CA PHE A 17 -2.90 -13.50 1.20
C PHE A 17 -3.80 -13.79 -0.01
N THR A 18 -3.24 -14.30 -1.09
CA THR A 18 -3.94 -14.60 -2.33
C THR A 18 -3.27 -15.71 -3.11
N ASP A 19 -4.04 -16.38 -3.93
CA ASP A 19 -3.57 -17.35 -4.92
C ASP A 19 -3.63 -16.79 -6.36
N LEU A 20 -3.90 -15.51 -6.51
CA LEU A 20 -3.93 -14.85 -7.82
C LEU A 20 -2.55 -14.88 -8.49
N THR A 21 -2.54 -15.17 -9.78
CA THR A 21 -1.35 -15.11 -10.64
C THR A 21 -1.41 -13.98 -11.68
N ARG A 22 -2.59 -13.38 -11.87
CA ARG A 22 -2.77 -12.16 -12.67
C ARG A 22 -2.43 -10.92 -11.85
N SER A 23 -2.41 -9.75 -12.49
CA SER A 23 -2.23 -8.47 -11.82
C SER A 23 -3.41 -8.13 -10.89
N TYR A 24 -3.12 -7.39 -9.82
CA TYR A 24 -4.13 -6.90 -8.88
C TYR A 24 -3.64 -5.68 -8.10
N SER A 25 -4.60 -4.86 -7.67
CA SER A 25 -4.34 -3.70 -6.81
C SER A 25 -4.43 -4.09 -5.34
N LEU A 26 -3.50 -3.58 -4.54
CA LEU A 26 -3.53 -3.73 -3.08
C LEU A 26 -4.04 -2.46 -2.39
N PHE A 27 -3.48 -1.31 -2.76
CA PHE A 27 -3.74 -0.02 -2.13
C PHE A 27 -3.82 1.04 -3.22
N SER A 28 -4.95 1.74 -3.33
CA SER A 28 -5.18 2.77 -4.35
C SER A 28 -5.65 4.06 -3.69
N TYR A 29 -4.86 5.12 -3.87
CA TYR A 29 -5.19 6.47 -3.41
C TYR A 29 -5.30 7.38 -4.62
N THR A 30 -6.47 7.96 -4.82
CA THR A 30 -6.84 8.73 -6.00
C THR A 30 -7.36 10.10 -5.60
N THR A 31 -6.94 11.14 -6.32
CA THR A 31 -7.43 12.51 -6.16
C THR A 31 -8.20 12.92 -7.41
N ARG A 32 -8.89 14.07 -7.36
CA ARG A 32 -9.56 14.61 -8.53
C ARG A 32 -8.59 14.99 -9.65
N ALA A 33 -7.37 15.37 -9.27
CA ALA A 33 -6.35 15.79 -10.22
C ALA A 33 -5.58 14.61 -10.83
N ARG A 34 -5.59 13.45 -10.15
CA ARG A 34 -4.76 12.32 -10.54
C ARG A 34 -5.29 10.99 -10.00
N ASP A 35 -5.53 10.05 -10.88
CA ASP A 35 -6.05 8.71 -10.55
C ASP A 35 -5.04 7.83 -9.79
N ASN A 36 -3.77 7.84 -10.17
CA ASN A 36 -2.72 7.07 -9.49
C ASN A 36 -1.82 7.98 -8.64
N GLU A 37 -2.41 8.66 -7.66
CA GLU A 37 -1.67 9.50 -6.72
C GLU A 37 -0.70 8.68 -5.87
N ILE A 38 -1.22 7.58 -5.27
CA ILE A 38 -0.42 6.50 -4.70
C ILE A 38 -1.11 5.19 -5.08
N LEU A 39 -0.37 4.28 -5.68
CA LEU A 39 -0.87 2.94 -6.01
C LEU A 39 0.20 1.89 -5.72
N LEU A 40 -0.18 0.89 -4.95
CA LEU A 40 0.62 -0.31 -4.74
C LEU A 40 -0.03 -1.45 -5.52
N PHE A 41 0.65 -1.91 -6.56
CA PHE A 41 0.09 -2.79 -7.58
C PHE A 41 1.00 -3.99 -7.85
N LYS A 42 0.43 -5.17 -7.76
CA LYS A 42 1.13 -6.41 -8.13
C LYS A 42 0.96 -6.63 -9.63
N ASP A 43 2.03 -6.46 -10.39
CA ASP A 43 1.99 -6.59 -11.86
C ASP A 43 1.85 -8.06 -12.28
N LYS A 44 2.61 -8.92 -11.63
CA LYS A 44 2.66 -10.38 -11.82
C LYS A 44 3.46 -11.01 -10.68
N PRO A 45 3.50 -12.33 -10.55
CA PRO A 45 4.41 -12.98 -9.61
C PRO A 45 5.85 -12.49 -9.79
N GLY A 46 6.48 -12.08 -8.70
CA GLY A 46 7.84 -11.54 -8.71
C GLY A 46 8.00 -10.06 -9.06
N GLU A 47 6.92 -9.35 -9.36
CA GLU A 47 6.98 -7.90 -9.64
C GLU A 47 5.88 -7.12 -8.92
N LEU A 48 6.29 -6.05 -8.23
CA LEU A 48 5.40 -5.13 -7.54
C LEU A 48 5.80 -3.70 -7.85
N SER A 49 4.81 -2.89 -8.25
CA SER A 49 5.03 -1.48 -8.62
C SER A 49 4.44 -0.53 -7.60
N LEU A 50 5.17 0.56 -7.37
CA LEU A 50 4.69 1.72 -6.62
C LEU A 50 4.51 2.88 -7.58
N TYR A 51 3.30 3.45 -7.60
CA TYR A 51 2.96 4.67 -8.33
C TYR A 51 2.94 5.84 -7.35
N VAL A 52 3.57 6.93 -7.73
CA VAL A 52 3.51 8.21 -7.03
C VAL A 52 3.27 9.31 -8.06
N GLY A 53 2.21 10.07 -7.89
CA GLY A 53 1.87 11.16 -8.81
C GLY A 53 1.73 10.73 -10.27
N GLY A 54 1.26 9.51 -10.54
CA GLY A 54 1.05 8.94 -11.86
C GLY A 54 2.27 8.30 -12.51
N GLU A 55 3.48 8.46 -11.96
CA GLU A 55 4.68 7.73 -12.39
C GLU A 55 4.86 6.47 -11.54
N LEU A 56 5.60 5.50 -12.07
CA LEU A 56 5.81 4.23 -11.37
C LEU A 56 7.27 3.81 -11.36
N VAL A 57 7.61 3.03 -10.35
CA VAL A 57 8.81 2.19 -10.31
C VAL A 57 8.40 0.76 -10.03
N THR A 58 9.10 -0.19 -10.65
CA THR A 58 8.83 -1.62 -10.50
C THR A 58 9.96 -2.29 -9.72
N PHE A 59 9.59 -3.02 -8.67
CA PHE A 59 10.49 -3.79 -7.85
C PHE A 59 10.41 -5.26 -8.22
N LYS A 60 11.55 -5.91 -8.33
CA LYS A 60 11.63 -7.37 -8.45
C LYS A 60 11.60 -7.98 -7.06
N VAL A 61 10.54 -8.73 -6.79
CA VAL A 61 10.32 -9.38 -5.50
C VAL A 61 10.76 -10.83 -5.63
N PRO A 62 11.71 -11.29 -4.81
CA PRO A 62 12.09 -12.70 -4.82
C PRO A 62 10.88 -13.59 -4.47
N GLU A 63 10.58 -14.55 -5.31
CA GLU A 63 9.57 -15.56 -4.99
C GLU A 63 10.16 -16.54 -3.98
N ASN A 64 9.61 -16.57 -2.78
CA ASN A 64 9.92 -17.60 -1.81
C ASN A 64 9.24 -18.92 -2.21
N LYS A 65 9.93 -19.72 -2.98
CA LYS A 65 9.53 -21.09 -3.24
C LYS A 65 9.70 -21.90 -1.95
N GLY A 66 8.69 -21.99 -1.13
CA GLY A 66 8.56 -23.04 -0.14
C GLY A 66 8.65 -22.68 1.33
N THR A 67 8.51 -21.44 1.74
CA THR A 67 8.56 -21.10 3.17
C THR A 67 7.48 -20.13 3.57
N SER A 68 6.29 -20.40 3.53
CA SER A 68 5.35 -19.77 4.45
C SER A 68 3.92 -20.05 4.07
N ALA A 69 3.12 -20.02 5.04
CA ALA A 69 1.69 -20.14 5.07
C ALA A 69 0.94 -19.02 4.30
N GLY A 70 1.49 -18.51 3.21
CA GLY A 70 0.78 -17.70 2.25
C GLY A 70 0.66 -16.20 2.53
N TRP A 71 0.75 -15.72 3.76
CA TRP A 71 0.70 -14.28 4.05
C TRP A 71 1.99 -13.56 3.66
N GLU A 72 1.85 -12.44 2.98
CA GLU A 72 2.96 -11.56 2.63
C GLU A 72 2.77 -10.20 3.27
N HIS A 73 3.82 -9.65 3.87
CA HIS A 73 3.85 -8.31 4.44
C HIS A 73 4.67 -7.41 3.56
N VAL A 74 4.09 -6.30 3.10
CA VAL A 74 4.78 -5.29 2.31
C VAL A 74 4.69 -3.93 2.96
N CYS A 75 5.81 -3.20 2.89
CA CYS A 75 5.88 -1.79 3.24
C CYS A 75 6.53 -1.03 2.10
N ALA A 76 5.92 0.07 1.68
CA ALA A 76 6.46 0.98 0.68
C ALA A 76 6.59 2.37 1.30
N SER A 77 7.73 3.02 1.10
CA SER A 77 7.95 4.40 1.51
C SER A 77 8.46 5.24 0.36
N TRP A 78 8.21 6.54 0.42
CA TRP A 78 8.66 7.51 -0.55
C TRP A 78 8.95 8.85 0.11
N GLU A 79 9.97 9.53 -0.38
CA GLU A 79 10.40 10.83 0.11
C GLU A 79 10.56 11.81 -1.05
N SER A 80 9.87 12.95 -0.98
CA SER A 80 9.89 13.98 -2.03
C SER A 80 11.27 14.62 -2.20
N ALA A 81 11.98 14.88 -1.12
CA ALA A 81 13.26 15.58 -1.16
C ALA A 81 14.30 14.87 -2.04
N THR A 82 14.28 13.56 -2.09
CA THR A 82 15.20 12.74 -2.88
C THR A 82 14.52 12.01 -4.06
N GLY A 83 13.20 11.85 -3.99
CA GLY A 83 12.44 10.98 -4.89
C GLY A 83 12.64 9.49 -4.62
N ILE A 84 13.33 9.12 -3.52
CA ILE A 84 13.65 7.72 -3.24
C ILE A 84 12.41 6.99 -2.73
N ALA A 85 12.12 5.87 -3.40
CA ALA A 85 11.16 4.86 -2.98
C ALA A 85 11.88 3.63 -2.43
N GLU A 86 11.38 3.12 -1.31
CA GLU A 86 11.83 1.88 -0.68
C GLU A 86 10.68 0.89 -0.64
N LEU A 87 10.99 -0.37 -0.89
CA LEU A 87 10.05 -1.48 -0.71
C LEU A 87 10.69 -2.56 0.17
N TRP A 88 9.92 -3.01 1.15
CA TRP A 88 10.29 -4.08 2.05
C TRP A 88 9.25 -5.20 1.94
N VAL A 89 9.71 -6.41 1.73
CA VAL A 89 8.86 -7.60 1.63
C VAL A 89 9.28 -8.60 2.70
N ASN A 90 8.35 -8.96 3.55
CA ASN A 90 8.58 -9.89 4.67
C ASN A 90 9.86 -9.58 5.48
N GLY A 91 10.09 -8.29 5.73
CA GLY A 91 11.22 -7.84 6.52
C GLY A 91 12.51 -7.62 5.75
N SER A 92 12.56 -7.90 4.47
CA SER A 92 13.76 -7.75 3.65
C SER A 92 13.63 -6.56 2.71
N PRO A 93 14.59 -5.61 2.73
CA PRO A 93 14.59 -4.49 1.82
C PRO A 93 14.99 -4.94 0.42
N LEU A 94 14.38 -4.29 -0.58
CA LEU A 94 14.77 -4.39 -1.97
C LEU A 94 15.63 -3.18 -2.37
N PRO A 95 16.36 -3.25 -3.48
CA PRO A 95 17.09 -2.09 -3.99
C PRO A 95 16.18 -0.89 -4.17
N ARG A 96 16.61 0.27 -3.69
CA ARG A 96 15.86 1.52 -3.78
C ARG A 96 15.73 1.98 -5.22
N LYS A 97 14.64 2.70 -5.50
CA LYS A 97 14.34 3.28 -6.80
C LYS A 97 13.96 4.74 -6.63
N GLY A 98 14.08 5.53 -7.70
CA GLY A 98 13.75 6.95 -7.67
C GLY A 98 12.62 7.32 -8.61
N LEU A 99 11.71 8.17 -8.13
CA LEU A 99 10.65 8.76 -8.95
C LEU A 99 10.14 10.05 -8.30
N LYS A 100 9.64 10.94 -9.12
CA LYS A 100 8.88 12.13 -8.67
C LYS A 100 9.57 13.00 -7.63
N LYS A 101 10.87 13.15 -7.69
CA LYS A 101 11.60 14.10 -6.83
C LYS A 101 10.96 15.48 -6.86
N GLY A 102 10.70 16.06 -5.69
CA GLY A 102 10.10 17.38 -5.55
C GLY A 102 8.57 17.42 -5.64
N TYR A 103 7.91 16.29 -5.87
CA TYR A 103 6.45 16.21 -5.93
C TYR A 103 5.83 16.23 -4.53
N SER A 104 4.63 16.80 -4.42
CA SER A 104 3.83 16.76 -3.19
C SER A 104 2.55 15.97 -3.44
N VAL A 105 2.31 14.96 -2.64
CA VAL A 105 1.10 14.15 -2.70
C VAL A 105 -0.06 14.90 -2.06
N SER A 106 -1.17 15.07 -2.79
CA SER A 106 -2.35 15.75 -2.26
C SER A 106 -2.99 14.96 -1.10
N ASP A 107 -3.43 15.66 -0.07
CA ASP A 107 -4.18 15.09 1.07
C ASP A 107 -5.69 14.99 0.81
N GLN A 108 -6.17 15.41 -0.35
CA GLN A 108 -7.59 15.43 -0.74
C GLN A 108 -7.91 14.28 -1.70
N GLY A 109 -7.98 13.07 -1.17
CA GLY A 109 -8.20 11.89 -1.99
C GLY A 109 -9.07 10.82 -1.34
N VAL A 110 -9.34 9.79 -2.12
CA VAL A 110 -10.11 8.60 -1.75
C VAL A 110 -9.20 7.39 -1.75
N LEU A 111 -9.21 6.65 -0.65
CA LEU A 111 -8.47 5.39 -0.50
C LEU A 111 -9.40 4.21 -0.74
N VAL A 112 -8.97 3.28 -1.58
CA VAL A 112 -9.65 2.00 -1.83
C VAL A 112 -8.64 0.86 -1.69
N LEU A 113 -9.05 -0.20 -1.01
CA LEU A 113 -8.27 -1.43 -0.88
C LEU A 113 -8.76 -2.48 -1.87
N GLY A 114 -7.85 -3.17 -2.53
CA GLY A 114 -8.15 -4.30 -3.41
C GLY A 114 -8.72 -3.93 -4.77
N GLN A 115 -8.83 -2.64 -5.11
CA GLN A 115 -9.33 -2.15 -6.39
C GLN A 115 -8.50 -0.96 -6.86
N GLU A 116 -8.10 -0.94 -8.14
CA GLU A 116 -7.54 0.27 -8.74
C GLU A 116 -8.67 1.21 -9.14
N GLN A 117 -8.52 2.50 -8.81
CA GLN A 117 -9.47 3.55 -9.15
C GLN A 117 -9.02 4.29 -10.40
N ASP A 118 -9.88 4.40 -11.41
CA ASP A 118 -9.70 5.30 -12.55
C ASP A 118 -10.35 6.68 -12.31
N THR A 119 -11.18 6.77 -11.28
CA THR A 119 -11.73 8.01 -10.72
C THR A 119 -11.92 7.85 -9.22
N PRO A 120 -11.91 8.93 -8.42
CA PRO A 120 -12.09 8.82 -6.98
C PRO A 120 -13.34 8.01 -6.59
N GLY A 121 -13.12 6.86 -5.95
CA GLY A 121 -14.17 5.97 -5.47
C GLY A 121 -14.88 5.13 -6.53
N GLY A 122 -14.35 5.04 -7.77
CA GLY A 122 -15.06 4.31 -8.82
C GLY A 122 -14.22 3.91 -10.03
N ARG A 123 -14.92 3.46 -11.08
CA ARG A 123 -14.37 2.96 -12.34
C ARG A 123 -13.35 1.84 -12.15
N PHE A 124 -13.78 0.80 -11.41
CA PHE A 124 -12.95 -0.38 -11.13
C PHE A 124 -12.91 -1.32 -12.33
N ASP A 125 -11.73 -1.89 -12.61
CA ASP A 125 -11.57 -2.98 -13.56
C ASP A 125 -11.51 -4.32 -12.80
N ALA A 126 -12.45 -5.22 -13.07
CA ALA A 126 -12.51 -6.54 -12.46
C ALA A 126 -11.25 -7.38 -12.71
N LYS A 127 -10.53 -7.13 -13.80
CA LYS A 127 -9.27 -7.82 -14.13
C LYS A 127 -8.10 -7.38 -13.28
N GLN A 128 -8.26 -6.27 -12.52
CA GLN A 128 -7.26 -5.73 -11.59
C GLN A 128 -7.72 -5.83 -10.14
N SER A 129 -8.90 -6.40 -9.90
CA SER A 129 -9.45 -6.61 -8.57
C SER A 129 -8.66 -7.65 -7.79
N PHE A 130 -8.42 -7.36 -6.52
CA PHE A 130 -7.87 -8.30 -5.57
C PHE A 130 -8.93 -9.33 -5.15
N VAL A 131 -8.52 -10.59 -5.07
CA VAL A 131 -9.30 -11.68 -4.47
C VAL A 131 -8.40 -12.37 -3.46
N GLY A 132 -8.84 -12.42 -2.22
CA GLY A 132 -8.07 -13.00 -1.12
C GLY A 132 -8.32 -12.25 0.18
N GLU A 133 -7.31 -12.16 1.01
CA GLU A 133 -7.39 -11.54 2.33
C GLU A 133 -6.41 -10.37 2.44
N ILE A 134 -6.87 -9.25 3.02
CA ILE A 134 -6.04 -8.07 3.33
C ILE A 134 -6.20 -7.77 4.81
N ALA A 135 -5.10 -7.45 5.48
CA ALA A 135 -5.06 -7.10 6.89
C ALA A 135 -3.94 -6.09 7.20
N ASP A 136 -4.00 -5.53 8.39
CA ASP A 136 -2.96 -4.67 8.97
C ASP A 136 -2.53 -3.52 8.06
N VAL A 137 -3.51 -2.81 7.50
CA VAL A 137 -3.27 -1.66 6.62
C VAL A 137 -2.99 -0.42 7.46
N TYR A 138 -1.82 0.15 7.25
CA TYR A 138 -1.38 1.39 7.90
C TYR A 138 -0.78 2.34 6.89
N MET A 139 -0.96 3.63 7.12
CA MET A 139 -0.28 4.69 6.38
C MET A 139 0.19 5.77 7.33
N TRP A 140 1.42 6.21 7.16
CA TRP A 140 2.05 7.31 7.90
C TRP A 140 2.47 8.42 6.94
N ASP A 141 2.51 9.64 7.45
CA ASP A 141 2.98 10.85 6.73
C ASP A 141 4.51 11.02 6.81
N ARG A 142 5.23 9.99 7.18
CA ARG A 142 6.68 9.98 7.37
C ARG A 142 7.29 8.69 6.85
N ALA A 143 8.59 8.73 6.54
CA ALA A 143 9.38 7.51 6.33
C ALA A 143 9.67 6.89 7.70
N THR A 144 8.78 6.04 8.18
CA THR A 144 8.93 5.35 9.48
C THR A 144 9.95 4.22 9.34
N PRO A 145 10.80 3.99 10.37
CA PRO A 145 11.71 2.84 10.36
C PRO A 145 10.93 1.54 10.25
N ILE A 146 11.02 0.89 9.10
CA ILE A 146 10.24 -0.30 8.75
C ILE A 146 10.54 -1.45 9.70
N ALA A 147 11.78 -1.56 10.19
CA ALA A 147 12.15 -2.55 11.19
C ALA A 147 11.34 -2.44 12.50
N ALA A 148 10.98 -1.22 12.91
CA ALA A 148 10.13 -1.00 14.08
C ALA A 148 8.69 -1.43 13.83
N MET A 149 8.20 -1.30 12.60
CA MET A 149 6.84 -1.70 12.22
C MET A 149 6.69 -3.21 12.12
N GLN A 150 7.74 -3.92 11.73
CA GLN A 150 7.74 -5.38 11.64
C GLN A 150 7.76 -6.06 13.01
N ALA A 151 8.39 -5.43 13.99
CA ALA A 151 8.42 -5.91 15.36
C ALA A 151 7.11 -5.67 16.12
N ALA A 152 6.25 -4.80 15.62
CA ALA A 152 5.02 -4.42 16.27
C ALA A 152 3.86 -5.33 15.85
N ASN A 153 3.68 -6.42 16.56
CA ASN A 153 2.44 -7.20 16.53
C ASN A 153 1.31 -6.54 17.36
N ASP A 154 1.58 -5.39 17.94
CA ASP A 154 0.68 -4.66 18.82
C ASP A 154 0.55 -3.21 18.33
N ASP A 155 -0.65 -2.82 17.97
CA ASP A 155 -1.03 -1.48 17.53
C ASP A 155 -0.54 -0.38 18.49
N SER A 156 -0.45 -0.68 19.79
CA SER A 156 -0.03 0.28 20.82
C SER A 156 1.45 0.71 20.70
N GLN A 157 2.26 -0.07 19.98
CA GLN A 157 3.69 0.19 19.77
C GLN A 157 3.99 0.93 18.47
N LEU A 158 2.99 1.08 17.60
CA LEU A 158 3.15 1.80 16.35
C LEU A 158 3.07 3.31 16.55
N PRO A 159 3.84 4.10 15.80
CA PRO A 159 3.67 5.55 15.80
C PRO A 159 2.27 5.93 15.30
N PRO A 160 1.75 7.11 15.68
CA PRO A 160 0.47 7.60 15.19
C PRO A 160 0.41 7.59 13.67
N SER A 161 -0.60 6.94 13.10
CA SER A 161 -0.81 6.78 11.66
C SER A 161 -1.93 7.67 11.14
N ILE A 162 -1.89 8.05 9.87
CA ILE A 162 -3.00 8.73 9.18
C ILE A 162 -4.06 7.74 8.72
N VAL A 163 -3.69 6.49 8.49
CA VAL A 163 -4.60 5.35 8.32
C VAL A 163 -4.13 4.26 9.27
N GLY A 164 -5.01 3.84 10.17
CA GLY A 164 -4.75 2.79 11.15
C GLY A 164 -5.80 1.68 11.04
N TRP A 165 -5.34 0.43 11.03
CA TRP A 165 -6.22 -0.73 10.83
C TRP A 165 -7.29 -0.86 11.90
N GLY A 166 -6.94 -0.66 13.16
CA GLY A 166 -7.86 -0.77 14.28
C GLY A 166 -8.87 0.37 14.42
N SER A 167 -8.64 1.50 13.75
CA SER A 167 -9.50 2.70 13.79
C SER A 167 -10.08 3.07 12.44
N LEU A 168 -9.99 2.18 11.45
CA LEU A 168 -10.41 2.42 10.08
C LEU A 168 -11.93 2.60 9.99
N GLN A 169 -12.37 3.74 9.45
CA GLN A 169 -13.74 3.94 9.00
C GLN A 169 -13.83 3.60 7.52
N TYR A 170 -14.77 2.71 7.15
CA TYR A 170 -14.80 2.15 5.81
C TYR A 170 -16.23 1.94 5.31
N GLN A 171 -16.36 1.80 3.99
CA GLN A 171 -17.55 1.31 3.30
C GLN A 171 -17.19 0.06 2.51
N ILE A 172 -18.06 -0.94 2.59
CA ILE A 172 -17.93 -2.16 1.81
C ILE A 172 -18.59 -1.98 0.45
N LYS A 173 -17.86 -2.30 -0.62
CA LYS A 173 -18.39 -2.37 -1.98
C LYS A 173 -18.13 -3.76 -2.54
N GLY A 174 -19.20 -4.45 -2.96
CA GLY A 174 -19.12 -5.81 -3.45
C GLY A 174 -19.12 -6.86 -2.35
N TYR A 175 -18.61 -8.05 -2.65
CA TYR A 175 -18.56 -9.16 -1.72
C TYR A 175 -17.32 -9.08 -0.83
N VAL A 176 -17.51 -8.62 0.38
CA VAL A 176 -16.44 -8.50 1.39
C VAL A 176 -16.95 -9.05 2.72
N VAL A 177 -16.16 -9.90 3.33
CA VAL A 177 -16.42 -10.47 4.64
C VAL A 177 -15.41 -9.94 5.64
N LEU A 178 -15.88 -9.37 6.73
CA LEU A 178 -15.03 -8.95 7.84
C LEU A 178 -14.85 -10.12 8.79
N LYS A 179 -13.59 -10.45 9.07
CA LYS A 179 -13.24 -11.46 10.09
C LYS A 179 -12.43 -10.82 11.20
N PRO A 180 -12.70 -11.17 12.46
CA PRO A 180 -11.79 -10.79 13.54
C PRO A 180 -10.43 -11.46 13.29
N THR A 181 -9.36 -10.76 13.65
CA THR A 181 -8.02 -11.32 13.63
C THR A 181 -7.99 -12.54 14.55
N LEU A 182 -7.64 -13.68 14.03
CA LEU A 182 -7.35 -14.83 14.86
C LEU A 182 -6.05 -14.52 15.61
N ALA A 183 -6.17 -14.49 16.90
CA ALA A 183 -5.02 -14.30 17.78
C ALA A 183 -4.03 -15.46 17.63
#